data_1de97ff88b1434fdd10cba8c18771d21
#
_entry.id   1de97ff88b1434fdd10cba8c18771d21
#
_cell.length_a   1.000
_cell.length_b   1.000
_cell.length_c   1.000
_cell.angle_alpha   90.00
_cell.angle_beta   90.00
_cell.angle_gamma   90.00
#
_symmetry.space_group_name_H-M   'P 1'
#
loop_
_entity.id
_entity.type
_entity.pdbx_description
1 polymer ?
#
loop_
_entity_poly.entity_id
_entity_poly.type
_entity_poly.pdbx_seq_one_letter_code
_entity_poly.pdbx_strand_id
1 'polypeptide(L)'
;MLFLGLFDLDEGAFAATSLQMLKEQNFLIPIIGDEIRLEKPILTYWIQALSISIWGANEFALRLPSVLASFFWAYSFSKFVKKFDSSISASDIFLNLLTLPGVFIISFAATADAFLNLFITLLMIEIFKYSKNQKDIHLMKAAFFVAIGFLLKGLTIIAIGGMVALIYFIYQKKISIFLKIIFNFKAWAIFLIVIAPWFLFFAREIGIEELNYLFFGQTFGRFTNTFEKHDGPIYYYLIIFIFVVFPYLIDSLKGMLRLNLR
;
A
#
# COMPACT_ATOMS: atom_id res chain seq x y z
N MET A 1 -1.92 -21.19 -6.85
CA MET A 1 -1.31 -20.15 -6.01
C MET A 1 -1.93 -20.07 -4.60
N LEU A 2 -3.26 -19.99 -4.44
CA LEU A 2 -3.92 -19.85 -3.11
C LEU A 2 -3.67 -21.01 -2.13
N PHE A 3 -3.38 -22.20 -2.60
CA PHE A 3 -3.20 -23.42 -1.78
C PHE A 3 -1.76 -23.94 -1.77
N LEU A 4 -0.83 -23.23 -2.42
CA LEU A 4 0.59 -23.59 -2.35
C LEU A 4 1.17 -23.12 -1.01
N GLY A 5 2.16 -23.84 -0.49
CA GLY A 5 2.88 -23.42 0.70
C GLY A 5 3.37 -21.99 0.63
N LEU A 6 3.58 -21.36 1.77
CA LEU A 6 4.11 -19.99 1.83
C LEU A 6 5.51 -19.98 1.20
N PHE A 7 5.77 -19.06 0.31
CA PHE A 7 6.98 -19.06 -0.53
C PHE A 7 8.00 -18.00 -0.15
N ASP A 8 7.65 -17.10 0.77
CA ASP A 8 8.50 -15.99 1.18
C ASP A 8 8.59 -15.90 2.71
N LEU A 9 9.72 -15.44 3.22
CA LEU A 9 9.93 -15.18 4.64
C LEU A 9 8.92 -14.18 5.18
N ASP A 10 8.60 -13.14 4.41
CA ASP A 10 7.59 -12.14 4.77
C ASP A 10 6.20 -12.77 4.93
N GLU A 11 5.75 -13.66 4.01
CA GLU A 11 4.47 -14.37 4.16
C GLU A 11 4.44 -15.19 5.46
N GLY A 12 5.52 -15.93 5.74
CA GLY A 12 5.65 -16.73 6.95
C GLY A 12 5.55 -15.88 8.22
N ALA A 13 6.23 -14.76 8.23
CA ALA A 13 6.25 -13.85 9.37
C ALA A 13 4.89 -13.15 9.59
N PHE A 14 4.19 -12.72 8.52
CA PHE A 14 2.82 -12.22 8.62
C PHE A 14 1.86 -13.27 9.14
N ALA A 15 1.94 -14.51 8.62
CA ALA A 15 1.12 -15.63 9.03
C ALA A 15 1.32 -15.98 10.50
N ALA A 16 2.57 -16.14 10.94
CA ALA A 16 2.92 -16.47 12.32
C ALA A 16 2.39 -15.41 13.29
N THR A 17 2.62 -14.13 13.01
CA THR A 17 2.14 -13.02 13.84
C THR A 17 0.61 -12.99 13.92
N SER A 18 -0.10 -13.17 12.79
CA SER A 18 -1.56 -13.16 12.77
C SER A 18 -2.17 -14.35 13.50
N LEU A 19 -1.55 -15.52 13.40
CA LEU A 19 -1.95 -16.72 14.14
C LEU A 19 -1.70 -16.57 15.64
N GLN A 20 -0.54 -16.04 16.04
CA GLN A 20 -0.21 -15.78 17.44
C GLN A 20 -1.17 -14.77 18.04
N MET A 21 -1.51 -13.70 17.33
CA MET A 21 -2.50 -12.70 17.72
C MET A 21 -3.85 -13.33 18.07
N LEU A 22 -4.33 -14.30 17.25
CA LEU A 22 -5.56 -15.05 17.53
C LEU A 22 -5.41 -16.00 18.72
N LYS A 23 -4.29 -16.69 18.85
CA LYS A 23 -4.02 -17.63 19.92
C LYS A 23 -3.96 -16.96 21.29
N GLU A 24 -3.29 -15.80 21.36
CA GLU A 24 -3.07 -15.04 22.58
C GLU A 24 -4.18 -14.02 22.88
N GLN A 25 -5.11 -13.83 21.93
CA GLN A 25 -6.17 -12.81 22.00
C GLN A 25 -5.60 -11.39 22.18
N ASN A 26 -4.35 -11.16 21.72
CA ASN A 26 -3.69 -9.87 21.76
C ASN A 26 -3.74 -9.21 20.38
N PHE A 27 -4.67 -8.27 20.19
CA PHE A 27 -4.86 -7.55 18.92
C PHE A 27 -4.18 -6.19 18.88
N LEU A 28 -3.45 -5.81 19.92
CA LEU A 28 -2.80 -4.50 19.99
C LEU A 28 -1.33 -4.55 19.60
N ILE A 29 -0.63 -5.60 20.00
CA ILE A 29 0.81 -5.73 19.86
C ILE A 29 1.12 -6.89 18.91
N PRO A 30 1.75 -6.64 17.76
CA PRO A 30 2.18 -7.74 16.88
C PRO A 30 3.39 -8.45 17.52
N ILE A 31 3.27 -9.76 17.76
CA ILE A 31 4.29 -10.60 18.39
C ILE A 31 4.59 -11.77 17.46
N ILE A 32 5.85 -12.17 17.37
CA ILE A 32 6.32 -13.38 16.71
C ILE A 32 7.27 -14.15 17.65
N GLY A 33 6.86 -15.34 18.07
CA GLY A 33 7.56 -16.04 19.17
C GLY A 33 7.45 -15.25 20.47
N ASP A 34 8.57 -14.87 21.05
CA ASP A 34 8.65 -14.07 22.28
C ASP A 34 9.01 -12.59 22.02
N GLU A 35 9.12 -12.18 20.73
CA GLU A 35 9.58 -10.86 20.37
C GLU A 35 8.46 -9.99 19.78
N ILE A 36 8.47 -8.70 20.11
CA ILE A 36 7.56 -7.71 19.50
C ILE A 36 8.02 -7.46 18.08
N ARG A 37 7.11 -7.61 17.14
CA ARG A 37 7.40 -7.38 15.72
C ARG A 37 7.24 -5.91 15.34
N LEU A 38 8.33 -5.16 15.35
CA LEU A 38 8.37 -3.73 15.01
C LEU A 38 8.67 -3.44 13.52
N GLU A 39 8.37 -4.36 12.61
CA GLU A 39 8.65 -4.16 11.19
C GLU A 39 7.52 -3.51 10.41
N LYS A 40 6.30 -3.82 10.77
CA LYS A 40 5.10 -3.36 10.09
C LYS A 40 4.03 -2.96 11.10
N PRO A 41 3.19 -1.94 10.77
CA PRO A 41 2.02 -1.60 11.58
C PRO A 41 0.95 -2.71 11.59
N ILE A 42 -0.11 -2.50 12.35
CA ILE A 42 -1.03 -3.53 12.83
C ILE A 42 -2.05 -4.05 11.80
N LEU A 43 -2.47 -3.21 10.83
CA LEU A 43 -3.71 -3.46 10.09
C LEU A 43 -3.65 -4.71 9.20
N THR A 44 -2.49 -5.05 8.65
CA THR A 44 -2.33 -6.28 7.86
C THR A 44 -2.59 -7.51 8.70
N TYR A 45 -2.09 -7.54 9.94
CA TYR A 45 -2.33 -8.64 10.87
C TYR A 45 -3.80 -8.78 11.26
N TRP A 46 -4.49 -7.66 11.50
CA TRP A 46 -5.94 -7.69 11.79
C TRP A 46 -6.75 -8.27 10.64
N ILE A 47 -6.43 -7.87 9.41
CA ILE A 47 -7.13 -8.36 8.21
C ILE A 47 -6.88 -9.86 8.03
N GLN A 48 -5.66 -10.32 8.22
CA GLN A 48 -5.32 -11.75 8.13
C GLN A 48 -5.94 -12.55 9.28
N ALA A 49 -5.86 -12.05 10.51
CA ALA A 49 -6.49 -12.69 11.68
C ALA A 49 -8.01 -12.85 11.48
N LEU A 50 -8.68 -11.82 10.96
CA LEU A 50 -10.10 -11.90 10.60
C LEU A 50 -10.35 -12.97 9.53
N SER A 51 -9.53 -13.04 8.49
CA SER A 51 -9.67 -14.06 7.45
C SER A 51 -9.44 -15.46 7.99
N ILE A 52 -8.43 -15.66 8.82
CA ILE A 52 -8.14 -16.92 9.49
C ILE A 52 -9.29 -17.35 10.42
N SER A 53 -9.89 -16.43 11.16
CA SER A 53 -11.02 -16.73 12.05
C SER A 53 -12.26 -17.23 11.31
N ILE A 54 -12.42 -16.84 10.03
CA ILE A 54 -13.56 -17.24 9.18
C ILE A 54 -13.27 -18.55 8.44
N TRP A 55 -12.09 -18.68 7.86
CA TRP A 55 -11.74 -19.75 6.91
C TRP A 55 -10.76 -20.79 7.48
N GLY A 56 -10.36 -20.62 8.74
CA GLY A 56 -9.35 -21.48 9.38
C GLY A 56 -7.92 -21.08 9.03
N ALA A 57 -6.95 -21.66 9.77
CA ALA A 57 -5.53 -21.40 9.59
C ALA A 57 -4.98 -22.19 8.39
N ASN A 58 -5.00 -21.58 7.21
CA ASN A 58 -4.49 -22.17 5.99
C ASN A 58 -4.04 -21.07 5.00
N GLU A 59 -3.32 -21.46 3.96
CA GLU A 59 -2.74 -20.55 2.97
C GLU A 59 -3.82 -19.76 2.21
N PHE A 60 -4.97 -20.36 1.97
CA PHE A 60 -6.11 -19.68 1.34
C PHE A 60 -6.57 -18.50 2.19
N ALA A 61 -6.80 -18.72 3.48
CA ALA A 61 -7.25 -17.66 4.41
C ALA A 61 -6.25 -16.51 4.51
N LEU A 62 -4.94 -16.82 4.47
CA LEU A 62 -3.88 -15.82 4.52
C LEU A 62 -3.80 -14.96 3.26
N ARG A 63 -4.02 -15.56 2.08
CA ARG A 63 -3.87 -14.88 0.77
C ARG A 63 -5.15 -14.25 0.25
N LEU A 64 -6.31 -14.75 0.65
CA LEU A 64 -7.61 -14.24 0.20
C LEU A 64 -7.75 -12.72 0.34
N PRO A 65 -7.35 -12.10 1.47
CA PRO A 65 -7.42 -10.65 1.60
C PRO A 65 -6.60 -9.89 0.54
N SER A 66 -5.40 -10.36 0.19
CA SER A 66 -4.56 -9.74 -0.85
C SER A 66 -5.18 -9.88 -2.23
N VAL A 67 -5.81 -11.03 -2.53
CA VAL A 67 -6.55 -11.24 -3.79
C VAL A 67 -7.72 -10.27 -3.89
N LEU A 68 -8.49 -10.10 -2.82
CA LEU A 68 -9.60 -9.13 -2.78
C LEU A 68 -9.11 -7.69 -2.92
N ALA A 69 -8.01 -7.33 -2.24
CA ALA A 69 -7.40 -6.01 -2.39
C ALA A 69 -6.97 -5.74 -3.84
N SER A 70 -6.35 -6.70 -4.50
CA SER A 70 -5.94 -6.59 -5.91
C SER A 70 -7.13 -6.49 -6.86
N PHE A 71 -8.20 -7.24 -6.59
CA PHE A 71 -9.44 -7.10 -7.35
C PHE A 71 -10.00 -5.67 -7.26
N PHE A 72 -10.13 -5.12 -6.05
CA PHE A 72 -10.62 -3.75 -5.86
C PHE A 72 -9.66 -2.70 -6.40
N TRP A 73 -8.35 -2.95 -6.36
CA TRP A 73 -7.36 -2.10 -7.00
C TRP A 73 -7.58 -2.04 -8.51
N ALA A 74 -7.61 -3.19 -9.18
CA ALA A 74 -7.83 -3.25 -10.63
C ALA A 74 -9.18 -2.67 -11.03
N TYR A 75 -10.24 -2.93 -10.26
CA TYR A 75 -11.58 -2.37 -10.48
C TYR A 75 -11.57 -0.84 -10.36
N SER A 76 -10.99 -0.28 -9.30
CA SER A 76 -10.95 1.17 -9.07
C SER A 76 -10.15 1.88 -10.15
N PHE A 77 -8.99 1.30 -10.51
CA PHE A 77 -8.14 1.81 -11.57
C PHE A 77 -8.83 1.79 -12.93
N SER A 78 -9.43 0.68 -13.33
CA SER A 78 -10.12 0.52 -14.62
C SER A 78 -11.30 1.50 -14.75
N LYS A 79 -12.10 1.66 -13.70
CA LYS A 79 -13.21 2.63 -13.66
C LYS A 79 -12.72 4.07 -13.75
N PHE A 80 -11.57 4.36 -13.16
CA PHE A 80 -10.97 5.68 -13.24
C PHE A 80 -10.45 5.98 -14.64
N VAL A 81 -9.66 5.08 -15.23
CA VAL A 81 -9.07 5.26 -16.57
C VAL A 81 -10.14 5.39 -17.65
N LYS A 82 -11.20 4.58 -17.60
CA LYS A 82 -12.32 4.66 -18.56
C LYS A 82 -12.96 6.04 -18.66
N LYS A 83 -12.87 6.88 -17.61
CA LYS A 83 -13.39 8.26 -17.66
C LYS A 83 -12.61 9.19 -18.61
N PHE A 84 -11.37 8.82 -18.93
CA PHE A 84 -10.50 9.63 -19.81
C PHE A 84 -10.52 9.13 -21.24
N ASP A 85 -10.71 7.84 -21.43
CA ASP A 85 -10.78 7.22 -22.75
C ASP A 85 -11.94 6.22 -22.77
N SER A 86 -13.06 6.66 -23.35
CA SER A 86 -14.26 5.85 -23.49
C SER A 86 -14.12 4.77 -24.56
N SER A 87 -13.10 4.83 -25.44
CA SER A 87 -12.84 3.84 -26.48
C SER A 87 -12.31 2.52 -25.91
N ILE A 88 -11.66 2.57 -24.74
CA ILE A 88 -11.08 1.40 -24.08
C ILE A 88 -12.12 0.77 -23.14
N SER A 89 -12.27 -0.55 -23.21
CA SER A 89 -13.14 -1.28 -22.28
C SER A 89 -12.58 -1.27 -20.87
N ALA A 90 -13.43 -1.02 -19.86
CA ALA A 90 -13.01 -1.15 -18.46
C ALA A 90 -12.60 -2.57 -18.10
N SER A 91 -13.19 -3.59 -18.73
CA SER A 91 -12.81 -5.00 -18.55
C SER A 91 -11.40 -5.28 -19.08
N ASP A 92 -11.02 -4.67 -20.19
CA ASP A 92 -9.68 -4.88 -20.77
C ASP A 92 -8.62 -4.25 -19.87
N ILE A 93 -8.86 -3.03 -19.37
CA ILE A 93 -7.95 -2.37 -18.41
C ILE A 93 -7.83 -3.22 -17.13
N PHE A 94 -8.95 -3.72 -16.62
CA PHE A 94 -9.00 -4.56 -15.43
C PHE A 94 -8.20 -5.86 -15.62
N LEU A 95 -8.43 -6.58 -16.70
CA LEU A 95 -7.74 -7.84 -17.00
C LEU A 95 -6.26 -7.61 -17.25
N ASN A 96 -5.91 -6.58 -18.04
CA ASN A 96 -4.52 -6.24 -18.33
C ASN A 96 -3.74 -5.92 -17.04
N LEU A 97 -4.34 -5.22 -16.09
CA LEU A 97 -3.67 -4.93 -14.82
C LEU A 97 -3.42 -6.22 -14.02
N LEU A 98 -4.42 -7.09 -13.91
CA LEU A 98 -4.28 -8.34 -13.14
C LEU A 98 -3.35 -9.37 -13.81
N THR A 99 -3.14 -9.29 -15.12
CA THR A 99 -2.24 -10.19 -15.85
C THR A 99 -0.79 -9.72 -15.88
N LEU A 100 -0.48 -8.51 -15.39
CA LEU A 100 0.91 -8.09 -15.19
C LEU A 100 1.58 -9.01 -14.18
N PRO A 101 2.77 -9.59 -14.47
CA PRO A 101 3.44 -10.53 -13.58
C PRO A 101 3.66 -9.98 -12.17
N GLY A 102 4.07 -8.72 -12.04
CA GLY A 102 4.25 -8.11 -10.73
C GLY A 102 2.94 -7.98 -9.95
N VAL A 103 1.84 -7.59 -10.61
CA VAL A 103 0.52 -7.51 -9.96
C VAL A 103 0.04 -8.89 -9.58
N PHE A 104 0.23 -9.88 -10.47
CA PHE A 104 -0.14 -11.27 -10.22
C PHE A 104 0.58 -11.82 -8.98
N ILE A 105 1.89 -11.64 -8.87
CA ILE A 105 2.69 -12.12 -7.73
C ILE A 105 2.17 -11.51 -6.41
N ILE A 106 2.07 -10.17 -6.33
CA ILE A 106 1.62 -9.50 -5.10
C ILE A 106 0.14 -9.79 -4.76
N SER A 107 -0.69 -10.13 -5.76
CA SER A 107 -2.09 -10.52 -5.52
C SER A 107 -2.20 -11.82 -4.74
N PHE A 108 -1.25 -12.74 -4.92
CA PHE A 108 -1.22 -14.03 -4.26
C PHE A 108 -0.21 -14.09 -3.10
N ALA A 109 0.42 -12.99 -2.75
CA ALA A 109 1.28 -12.89 -1.59
C ALA A 109 0.48 -12.46 -0.34
N ALA A 110 0.67 -13.17 0.77
CA ALA A 110 0.04 -12.83 2.05
C ALA A 110 0.79 -11.69 2.76
N THR A 111 0.95 -10.56 2.06
CA THR A 111 1.70 -9.37 2.51
C THR A 111 0.84 -8.11 2.45
N ALA A 112 1.40 -6.97 2.89
CA ALA A 112 0.72 -5.68 2.86
C ALA A 112 0.66 -5.03 1.46
N ASP A 113 1.38 -5.56 0.44
CA ASP A 113 1.64 -4.85 -0.81
C ASP A 113 0.41 -4.66 -1.68
N ALA A 114 -0.46 -5.67 -1.79
CA ALA A 114 -1.70 -5.57 -2.54
C ALA A 114 -2.61 -4.46 -1.98
N PHE A 115 -2.72 -4.37 -0.66
CA PHE A 115 -3.48 -3.31 0.02
C PHE A 115 -2.84 -1.94 -0.19
N LEU A 116 -1.51 -1.85 -0.05
CA LEU A 116 -0.80 -0.60 -0.25
C LEU A 116 -1.07 -0.03 -1.65
N ASN A 117 -0.98 -0.85 -2.69
CA ASN A 117 -1.25 -0.44 -4.07
C ASN A 117 -2.71 -0.01 -4.27
N LEU A 118 -3.67 -0.71 -3.68
CA LEU A 118 -5.07 -0.30 -3.67
C LEU A 118 -5.22 1.11 -3.06
N PHE A 119 -4.67 1.33 -1.85
CA PHE A 119 -4.87 2.60 -1.15
C PHE A 119 -4.07 3.75 -1.76
N ILE A 120 -2.89 3.50 -2.35
CA ILE A 120 -2.19 4.50 -3.17
C ILE A 120 -3.03 4.89 -4.39
N THR A 121 -3.63 3.93 -5.07
CA THR A 121 -4.48 4.20 -6.23
C THR A 121 -5.71 5.02 -5.85
N LEU A 122 -6.42 4.65 -4.77
CA LEU A 122 -7.56 5.39 -4.27
C LEU A 122 -7.17 6.81 -3.83
N LEU A 123 -6.04 6.97 -3.15
CA LEU A 123 -5.45 8.25 -2.79
C LEU A 123 -5.23 9.12 -4.02
N MET A 124 -4.57 8.59 -5.06
CA MET A 124 -4.30 9.36 -6.29
C MET A 124 -5.57 9.73 -7.03
N ILE A 125 -6.57 8.87 -7.06
CA ILE A 125 -7.89 9.17 -7.62
C ILE A 125 -8.54 10.36 -6.91
N GLU A 126 -8.50 10.40 -5.58
CA GLU A 126 -9.12 11.49 -4.83
C GLU A 126 -8.30 12.80 -4.93
N ILE A 127 -6.97 12.73 -4.94
CA ILE A 127 -6.10 13.89 -5.21
C ILE A 127 -6.38 14.46 -6.60
N PHE A 128 -6.52 13.59 -7.62
CA PHE A 128 -6.87 14.03 -8.97
C PHE A 128 -8.24 14.73 -9.01
N LYS A 129 -9.27 14.16 -8.36
CA LYS A 129 -10.59 14.80 -8.27
C LYS A 129 -10.52 16.15 -7.58
N TYR A 130 -9.75 16.24 -6.49
CA TYR A 130 -9.52 17.50 -5.79
C TYR A 130 -8.83 18.54 -6.69
N SER A 131 -7.84 18.12 -7.49
CA SER A 131 -7.16 19.03 -8.42
C SER A 131 -8.10 19.68 -9.44
N LYS A 132 -9.26 19.05 -9.72
CA LYS A 132 -10.26 19.53 -10.69
C LYS A 132 -11.36 20.40 -10.06
N ASN A 133 -11.83 20.08 -8.87
CA ASN A 133 -13.01 20.75 -8.28
C ASN A 133 -12.77 21.36 -6.89
N GLN A 134 -11.62 21.12 -6.28
CA GLN A 134 -11.20 21.61 -4.95
C GLN A 134 -12.22 21.41 -3.82
N LYS A 135 -13.04 20.32 -3.89
CA LYS A 135 -14.00 19.99 -2.85
C LYS A 135 -13.30 19.25 -1.70
N ASP A 136 -13.45 19.72 -0.48
CA ASP A 136 -12.83 19.17 0.74
C ASP A 136 -13.11 17.67 0.95
N ILE A 137 -14.26 17.18 0.51
CA ILE A 137 -14.61 15.76 0.63
C ILE A 137 -13.57 14.83 -0.01
N HIS A 138 -12.91 15.28 -1.11
CA HIS A 138 -11.86 14.50 -1.74
C HIS A 138 -10.60 14.46 -0.89
N LEU A 139 -10.26 15.56 -0.21
CA LEU A 139 -9.13 15.56 0.73
C LEU A 139 -9.40 14.71 1.95
N MET A 140 -10.61 14.74 2.47
CA MET A 140 -11.00 13.90 3.61
C MET A 140 -10.90 12.41 3.25
N LYS A 141 -11.37 12.01 2.06
CA LYS A 141 -11.20 10.64 1.55
C LYS A 141 -9.74 10.29 1.31
N ALA A 142 -8.96 11.19 0.71
CA ALA A 142 -7.53 11.00 0.51
C ALA A 142 -6.80 10.79 1.85
N ALA A 143 -7.09 11.60 2.86
CA ALA A 143 -6.54 11.46 4.20
C ALA A 143 -6.91 10.13 4.87
N PHE A 144 -8.17 9.69 4.72
CA PHE A 144 -8.61 8.38 5.18
C PHE A 144 -7.79 7.26 4.51
N PHE A 145 -7.58 7.30 3.19
CA PHE A 145 -6.79 6.29 2.48
C PHE A 145 -5.32 6.32 2.89
N VAL A 146 -4.76 7.52 3.13
CA VAL A 146 -3.40 7.64 3.69
C VAL A 146 -3.32 7.01 5.08
N ALA A 147 -4.31 7.25 5.95
CA ALA A 147 -4.33 6.69 7.30
C ALA A 147 -4.42 5.16 7.29
N ILE A 148 -5.28 4.58 6.45
CA ILE A 148 -5.35 3.13 6.27
C ILE A 148 -4.03 2.56 5.74
N GLY A 149 -3.46 3.16 4.69
CA GLY A 149 -2.16 2.74 4.16
C GLY A 149 -1.01 2.91 5.15
N PHE A 150 -1.10 3.91 6.03
CA PHE A 150 -0.15 4.10 7.12
C PHE A 150 -0.24 2.97 8.16
N LEU A 151 -1.43 2.53 8.51
CA LEU A 151 -1.64 1.37 9.39
C LEU A 151 -1.28 0.02 8.72
N LEU A 152 -1.15 -0.02 7.39
CA LEU A 152 -0.71 -1.21 6.64
C LEU A 152 0.82 -1.29 6.50
N LYS A 153 1.47 -0.18 6.13
CA LYS A 153 2.92 -0.19 5.78
C LYS A 153 3.66 1.10 6.20
N GLY A 154 3.17 1.81 7.21
CA GLY A 154 3.82 2.98 7.78
C GLY A 154 3.99 4.14 6.79
N LEU A 155 5.15 4.79 6.84
CA LEU A 155 5.46 5.98 6.05
C LEU A 155 5.49 5.74 4.53
N THR A 156 5.49 4.50 4.07
CA THR A 156 5.60 4.14 2.65
C THR A 156 4.50 4.78 1.79
N ILE A 157 3.24 4.80 2.28
CA ILE A 157 2.14 5.42 1.53
C ILE A 157 2.31 6.93 1.40
N ILE A 158 2.82 7.57 2.44
CA ILE A 158 3.08 9.04 2.46
C ILE A 158 4.23 9.36 1.50
N ALA A 159 5.30 8.57 1.54
CA ALA A 159 6.46 8.77 0.66
C ALA A 159 6.09 8.60 -0.81
N ILE A 160 5.50 7.46 -1.19
CA ILE A 160 5.13 7.18 -2.59
C ILE A 160 4.00 8.11 -3.03
N GLY A 161 2.91 8.19 -2.26
CA GLY A 161 1.76 9.00 -2.59
C GLY A 161 2.09 10.49 -2.64
N GLY A 162 2.88 10.99 -1.69
CA GLY A 162 3.34 12.36 -1.63
C GLY A 162 4.26 12.71 -2.81
N MET A 163 5.21 11.83 -3.16
CA MET A 163 6.11 12.02 -4.29
C MET A 163 5.35 12.04 -5.62
N VAL A 164 4.44 11.11 -5.85
CA VAL A 164 3.61 11.06 -7.07
C VAL A 164 2.73 12.31 -7.17
N ALA A 165 2.10 12.72 -6.07
CA ALA A 165 1.31 13.94 -6.04
C ALA A 165 2.16 15.20 -6.32
N LEU A 166 3.34 15.30 -5.71
CA LEU A 166 4.27 16.41 -5.94
C LEU A 166 4.65 16.52 -7.42
N ILE A 167 5.10 15.41 -8.02
CA ILE A 167 5.46 15.36 -9.46
C ILE A 167 4.27 15.77 -10.31
N TYR A 168 3.06 15.26 -10.03
CA TYR A 168 1.85 15.62 -10.74
C TYR A 168 1.56 17.11 -10.68
N PHE A 169 1.64 17.76 -9.51
CA PHE A 169 1.36 19.19 -9.36
C PHE A 169 2.47 20.09 -9.90
N ILE A 170 3.73 19.64 -9.89
CA ILE A 170 4.83 20.33 -10.59
C ILE A 170 4.56 20.33 -12.10
N TYR A 171 4.25 19.15 -12.67
CA TYR A 171 3.93 19.01 -14.09
C TYR A 171 2.73 19.89 -14.51
N GLN A 172 1.70 19.94 -13.68
CA GLN A 172 0.51 20.77 -13.90
C GLN A 172 0.74 22.28 -13.64
N LYS A 173 1.92 22.67 -13.16
CA LYS A 173 2.24 24.05 -12.70
C LYS A 173 1.26 24.58 -11.63
N LYS A 174 0.79 23.69 -10.76
CA LYS A 174 -0.21 23.95 -9.70
C LYS A 174 0.29 23.61 -8.29
N ILE A 175 1.55 23.92 -8.01
CA ILE A 175 2.18 23.61 -6.72
C ILE A 175 1.43 24.23 -5.52
N SER A 176 0.73 25.37 -5.73
CA SER A 176 -0.10 25.96 -4.69
C SER A 176 -1.24 25.07 -4.23
N ILE A 177 -1.80 24.22 -5.12
CA ILE A 177 -2.82 23.24 -4.74
C ILE A 177 -2.19 22.12 -3.91
N PHE A 178 -0.98 21.68 -4.25
CA PHE A 178 -0.25 20.69 -3.46
C PHE A 178 -0.01 21.18 -2.02
N LEU A 179 0.43 22.42 -1.86
CA LEU A 179 0.59 23.02 -0.54
C LEU A 179 -0.73 23.11 0.23
N LYS A 180 -1.84 23.46 -0.43
CA LYS A 180 -3.17 23.42 0.20
C LYS A 180 -3.57 22.03 0.68
N ILE A 181 -3.18 20.96 -0.04
CA ILE A 181 -3.43 19.57 0.38
C ILE A 181 -2.66 19.27 1.66
N ILE A 182 -1.35 19.58 1.68
CA ILE A 182 -0.48 19.28 2.82
C ILE A 182 -0.91 20.04 4.08
N PHE A 183 -1.32 21.30 3.94
CA PHE A 183 -1.71 22.13 5.07
C PHE A 183 -3.22 22.13 5.34
N ASN A 184 -3.98 21.16 4.81
CA ASN A 184 -5.41 21.06 5.08
C ASN A 184 -5.69 20.44 6.46
N PHE A 185 -6.14 21.27 7.37
CA PHE A 185 -6.44 20.87 8.77
C PHE A 185 -7.50 19.75 8.84
N LYS A 186 -8.56 19.76 7.99
CA LYS A 186 -9.59 18.71 7.99
C LYS A 186 -9.02 17.36 7.58
N ALA A 187 -8.10 17.35 6.61
CA ALA A 187 -7.41 16.15 6.19
C ALA A 187 -6.55 15.58 7.33
N TRP A 188 -5.78 16.42 8.01
CA TRP A 188 -4.99 16.00 9.17
C TRP A 188 -5.87 15.48 10.32
N ALA A 189 -7.01 16.11 10.57
CA ALA A 189 -7.95 15.63 11.59
C ALA A 189 -8.46 14.20 11.28
N ILE A 190 -8.86 13.92 10.04
CA ILE A 190 -9.27 12.57 9.62
C ILE A 190 -8.13 11.57 9.77
N PHE A 191 -6.92 11.92 9.29
CA PHE A 191 -5.74 11.07 9.44
C PHE A 191 -5.49 10.70 10.89
N LEU A 192 -5.43 11.69 11.77
CA LEU A 192 -5.18 11.48 13.19
C LEU A 192 -6.29 10.68 13.88
N ILE A 193 -7.57 10.94 13.60
CA ILE A 193 -8.70 10.18 14.17
C ILE A 193 -8.60 8.69 13.84
N VAL A 194 -8.16 8.35 12.63
CA VAL A 194 -8.06 6.95 12.20
C VAL A 194 -6.87 6.24 12.82
N ILE A 195 -5.72 6.90 12.94
CA ILE A 195 -4.51 6.26 13.47
C ILE A 195 -4.42 6.29 14.99
N ALA A 196 -4.97 7.32 15.64
CA ALA A 196 -4.80 7.58 17.06
C ALA A 196 -5.24 6.42 17.98
N PRO A 197 -6.35 5.70 17.73
CA PRO A 197 -6.75 4.63 18.64
C PRO A 197 -5.66 3.58 18.83
N TRP A 198 -5.14 3.00 17.74
CA TRP A 198 -4.06 2.02 17.85
C TRP A 198 -2.76 2.64 18.35
N PHE A 199 -2.41 3.81 17.84
CA PHE A 199 -1.18 4.50 18.17
C PHE A 199 -1.05 4.81 19.67
N LEU A 200 -2.13 5.33 20.28
CA LEU A 200 -2.15 5.66 21.71
C LEU A 200 -2.09 4.42 22.59
N PHE A 201 -2.83 3.35 22.23
CA PHE A 201 -2.79 2.10 22.98
C PHE A 201 -1.41 1.42 22.87
N PHE A 202 -0.84 1.36 21.67
CA PHE A 202 0.50 0.79 21.47
C PHE A 202 1.57 1.57 22.23
N ALA A 203 1.56 2.92 22.15
CA ALA A 203 2.51 3.75 22.87
C ALA A 203 2.41 3.61 24.39
N ARG A 204 1.19 3.36 24.90
CA ARG A 204 0.95 3.15 26.34
C ARG A 204 1.50 1.80 26.82
N GLU A 205 1.33 0.74 26.04
CA GLU A 205 1.70 -0.62 26.45
C GLU A 205 3.19 -0.92 26.24
N ILE A 206 3.78 -0.42 25.16
CA ILE A 206 5.14 -0.78 24.75
C ILE A 206 6.12 0.37 24.95
N GLY A 207 5.65 1.60 24.79
CA GLY A 207 6.48 2.80 24.90
C GLY A 207 6.59 3.61 23.61
N ILE A 208 7.03 4.85 23.77
CA ILE A 208 7.21 5.78 22.64
C ILE A 208 8.47 5.46 21.83
N GLU A 209 9.49 4.86 22.46
CA GLU A 209 10.76 4.54 21.80
C GLU A 209 10.57 3.45 20.75
N GLU A 210 9.85 2.40 21.09
CA GLU A 210 9.51 1.30 20.17
C GLU A 210 8.61 1.77 19.02
N LEU A 211 7.70 2.68 19.32
CA LEU A 211 6.87 3.31 18.31
C LEU A 211 7.70 4.16 17.35
N ASN A 212 8.65 4.94 17.84
CA ASN A 212 9.60 5.68 17.01
C ASN A 212 10.44 4.73 16.15
N TYR A 213 10.89 3.61 16.72
CA TYR A 213 11.62 2.60 15.97
C TYR A 213 10.77 1.99 14.84
N LEU A 214 9.50 1.65 15.11
CA LEU A 214 8.57 1.10 14.11
C LEU A 214 8.40 2.04 12.89
N PHE A 215 8.28 3.34 13.10
CA PHE A 215 8.01 4.28 12.01
C PHE A 215 9.27 4.91 11.42
N PHE A 216 10.18 5.35 12.26
CA PHE A 216 11.37 6.07 11.81
C PHE A 216 12.60 5.16 11.72
N GLY A 217 12.85 4.31 12.70
CA GLY A 217 13.98 3.39 12.72
C GLY A 217 13.94 2.45 11.53
N GLN A 218 12.80 1.82 11.26
CA GLN A 218 12.60 0.93 10.10
C GLN A 218 12.69 1.68 8.76
N THR A 219 12.22 2.93 8.68
CA THR A 219 12.23 3.67 7.42
C THR A 219 13.62 4.26 7.15
N PHE A 220 14.18 5.01 8.10
CA PHE A 220 15.48 5.66 7.91
C PHE A 220 16.65 4.68 8.07
N GLY A 221 16.53 3.67 8.92
CA GLY A 221 17.53 2.61 9.05
C GLY A 221 17.81 1.89 7.73
N ARG A 222 16.80 1.72 6.87
CA ARG A 222 16.95 1.12 5.53
C ARG A 222 17.71 2.00 4.54
N PHE A 223 17.81 3.31 4.78
CA PHE A 223 18.63 4.21 3.95
C PHE A 223 20.09 4.27 4.41
N THR A 224 20.36 3.97 5.68
CA THR A 224 21.71 4.07 6.27
C THR A 224 22.41 2.73 6.40
N ASN A 225 21.64 1.64 6.54
CA ASN A 225 22.19 0.28 6.68
C ASN A 225 21.41 -0.68 5.75
N THR A 226 22.14 -1.59 5.11
CA THR A 226 21.53 -2.69 4.37
C THR A 226 20.90 -3.68 5.35
N PHE A 227 19.57 -3.61 5.50
CA PHE A 227 18.81 -4.62 6.23
C PHE A 227 18.67 -5.87 5.36
N GLU A 228 18.86 -7.05 5.95
CA GLU A 228 18.61 -8.36 5.31
C GLU A 228 19.43 -8.66 4.05
N LYS A 229 20.64 -8.09 3.91
CA LYS A 229 21.54 -8.34 2.75
C LYS A 229 20.94 -7.98 1.37
N HIS A 230 20.05 -6.99 1.31
CA HIS A 230 19.52 -6.48 0.05
C HIS A 230 20.51 -5.54 -0.66
N ASP A 231 21.75 -5.96 -0.86
CA ASP A 231 22.84 -5.21 -1.54
C ASP A 231 22.75 -5.33 -3.06
N GLY A 232 21.56 -5.32 -3.63
CA GLY A 232 21.35 -5.42 -5.07
C GLY A 232 21.84 -4.15 -5.80
N PRO A 233 22.59 -4.29 -6.89
CA PRO A 233 23.02 -3.15 -7.71
C PRO A 233 21.78 -2.46 -8.33
N ILE A 234 21.88 -1.15 -8.62
CA ILE A 234 20.80 -0.33 -9.18
C ILE A 234 20.12 -0.96 -10.42
N TYR A 235 20.88 -1.65 -11.27
CA TYR A 235 20.32 -2.32 -12.45
C TYR A 235 19.38 -3.50 -12.12
N TYR A 236 19.42 -4.04 -10.90
CA TYR A 236 18.47 -5.06 -10.43
C TYR A 236 17.02 -4.55 -10.52
N TYR A 237 16.78 -3.32 -10.11
CA TYR A 237 15.45 -2.70 -10.20
C TYR A 237 14.98 -2.50 -11.65
N LEU A 238 15.93 -2.25 -12.58
CA LEU A 238 15.62 -2.15 -14.01
C LEU A 238 15.16 -3.51 -14.57
N ILE A 239 15.84 -4.59 -14.21
CA ILE A 239 15.47 -5.96 -14.63
C ILE A 239 14.09 -6.33 -14.07
N ILE A 240 13.86 -6.07 -12.78
CA ILE A 240 12.54 -6.31 -12.16
C ILE A 240 11.47 -5.49 -12.86
N PHE A 241 11.71 -4.20 -13.16
CA PHE A 241 10.75 -3.36 -13.85
C PHE A 241 10.35 -3.93 -15.21
N ILE A 242 11.34 -4.39 -16.01
CA ILE A 242 11.07 -5.04 -17.29
C ILE A 242 10.17 -6.28 -17.10
N PHE A 243 10.49 -7.12 -16.13
CA PHE A 243 9.72 -8.32 -15.82
C PHE A 243 8.30 -8.00 -15.35
N VAL A 244 8.17 -7.05 -14.44
CA VAL A 244 6.88 -6.64 -13.84
C VAL A 244 5.91 -6.09 -14.89
N VAL A 245 6.42 -5.37 -15.90
CA VAL A 245 5.61 -4.72 -16.94
C VAL A 245 5.43 -5.59 -18.19
N PHE A 246 6.16 -6.71 -18.29
CA PHE A 246 6.00 -7.64 -19.42
C PHE A 246 4.57 -8.22 -19.45
N PRO A 247 3.92 -8.37 -20.63
CA PRO A 247 4.40 -8.10 -21.98
C PRO A 247 4.18 -6.65 -22.47
N TYR A 248 3.61 -5.78 -21.64
CA TYR A 248 3.18 -4.42 -22.02
C TYR A 248 4.30 -3.37 -22.00
N LEU A 249 5.58 -3.79 -21.90
CA LEU A 249 6.73 -2.88 -21.80
C LEU A 249 6.78 -1.87 -22.96
N ILE A 250 6.62 -2.37 -24.20
CA ILE A 250 6.71 -1.52 -25.40
C ILE A 250 5.58 -0.48 -25.42
N ASP A 251 4.36 -0.89 -25.07
CA ASP A 251 3.22 0.02 -25.06
C ASP A 251 3.31 1.03 -23.91
N SER A 252 3.85 0.62 -22.76
CA SER A 252 4.14 1.50 -21.64
C SER A 252 5.17 2.57 -22.03
N LEU A 253 6.26 2.19 -22.70
CA LEU A 253 7.27 3.12 -23.19
C LEU A 253 6.71 4.08 -24.25
N LYS A 254 5.93 3.59 -25.22
CA LYS A 254 5.24 4.43 -26.20
C LYS A 254 4.28 5.42 -25.52
N GLY A 255 3.55 4.98 -24.49
CA GLY A 255 2.66 5.83 -23.70
C GLY A 255 3.43 6.95 -23.00
N MET A 256 4.56 6.66 -22.37
CA MET A 256 5.42 7.65 -21.72
C MET A 256 5.98 8.69 -22.72
N LEU A 257 6.43 8.25 -23.89
CA LEU A 257 6.93 9.16 -24.94
C LEU A 257 5.84 10.08 -25.48
N ARG A 258 4.60 9.60 -25.62
CA ARG A 258 3.46 10.42 -26.08
C ARG A 258 3.03 11.48 -25.06
N LEU A 259 3.27 11.28 -23.78
CA LEU A 259 2.99 12.28 -22.74
C LEU A 259 3.90 13.51 -22.85
N ASN A 260 5.11 13.36 -23.40
CA ASN A 260 6.06 14.46 -23.61
C ASN A 260 5.77 15.27 -24.88
N LEU A 261 4.83 14.86 -25.72
CA LEU A 261 4.50 15.49 -27.01
C LEU A 261 3.16 16.25 -26.98
N ARG A 262 2.54 16.42 -25.81
CA ARG A 262 1.33 17.21 -25.56
C ARG A 262 1.57 18.17 -24.38
#